data_8341d31b18bdba4da8d6c77df3bb1c06
#
_entry.id   8341d31b18bdba4da8d6c77df3bb1c06
#
_cell.length_a   1.000
_cell.length_b   1.000
_cell.length_c   1.000
_cell.angle_alpha   90.00
_cell.angle_beta   90.00
_cell.angle_gamma   90.00
#
_symmetry.space_group_name_H-M   'P 1'
#
loop_
_entity.id
_entity.type
_entity.pdbx_description
1 polymer ?
#
loop_
_entity_poly.entity_id
_entity_poly.type
_entity_poly.pdbx_seq_one_letter_code
_entity_poly.pdbx_strand_id
1 'polypeptide(L)'
;AFIGDSRTDGFMIYSGIGNGKNLTSNGLSIFKLKEKKALTIDGKKYTLLEALALEQYGKVYLSLGVNELGYNNDKGFYEKYRDAIQTIRQLQPNAVIYIQGLIPLNEGVIAQTGGSRYLTNEHLRVYNDLMRKAAQEEGVVFLDLYSEFADGNDELPAEASKDGVHLRGAWCRQWL
;
A
#
# COMPACT_ATOMS: atom_id res chain seq x y z
N ALA A 1 10.16 8.73 1.39
CA ALA A 1 8.71 8.92 1.53
C ALA A 1 7.99 7.59 1.45
N PHE A 2 6.87 7.47 2.17
CA PHE A 2 5.98 6.31 2.14
C PHE A 2 4.59 6.76 1.69
N ILE A 3 4.14 6.20 0.57
CA ILE A 3 2.85 6.51 -0.04
C ILE A 3 1.94 5.29 0.10
N GLY A 4 0.75 5.48 0.65
CA GLY A 4 -0.16 4.36 0.83
C GLY A 4 -1.49 4.73 1.46
N ASP A 5 -2.18 3.70 1.91
CA ASP A 5 -3.46 3.75 2.59
C ASP A 5 -3.32 3.59 4.12
N SER A 6 -4.40 3.17 4.78
CA SER A 6 -4.42 2.97 6.24
C SER A 6 -3.44 1.91 6.73
N ARG A 7 -3.08 0.92 5.93
CA ARG A 7 -2.07 -0.08 6.32
C ARG A 7 -0.68 0.54 6.42
N THR A 8 -0.30 1.36 5.44
CA THR A 8 0.96 2.12 5.46
C THR A 8 0.97 3.16 6.58
N ASP A 9 -0.15 3.83 6.82
CA ASP A 9 -0.28 4.77 7.94
C ASP A 9 -0.03 4.08 9.29
N GLY A 10 -0.63 2.92 9.50
CA GLY A 10 -0.38 2.10 10.69
C GLY A 10 1.09 1.72 10.84
N PHE A 11 1.75 1.33 9.75
CA PHE A 11 3.18 1.09 9.75
C PHE A 11 3.96 2.32 10.18
N MET A 12 3.69 3.49 9.61
CA MET A 12 4.39 4.73 9.94
C MET A 12 4.21 5.15 11.39
N ILE A 13 3.03 4.87 11.97
CA ILE A 13 2.72 5.24 13.36
C ILE A 13 3.32 4.25 14.36
N TYR A 14 3.24 2.96 14.09
CA TYR A 14 3.48 1.92 15.10
C TYR A 14 4.75 1.09 14.93
N SER A 15 5.43 1.16 13.78
CA SER A 15 6.65 0.36 13.55
C SER A 15 7.86 0.83 14.33
N GLY A 16 7.87 2.10 14.74
CA GLY A 16 9.04 2.72 15.34
C GLY A 16 10.05 3.25 14.32
N ILE A 17 9.66 3.34 13.04
CA ILE A 17 10.51 3.93 12.00
C ILE A 17 10.88 5.37 12.39
N GLY A 18 12.18 5.64 12.48
CA GLY A 18 12.68 6.96 12.94
C GLY A 18 12.71 8.04 11.86
N ASN A 19 12.63 7.65 10.60
CA ASN A 19 12.77 8.55 9.46
C ASN A 19 11.74 8.22 8.38
N GLY A 20 11.43 9.22 7.57
CA GLY A 20 10.52 9.08 6.44
C GLY A 20 9.30 9.98 6.53
N LYS A 21 8.82 10.38 5.37
CA LYS A 21 7.61 11.20 5.26
C LYS A 21 6.40 10.28 5.10
N ASN A 22 5.42 10.47 5.96
CA ASN A 22 4.13 9.77 5.87
C ASN A 22 3.23 10.52 4.87
N LEU A 23 3.04 9.93 3.70
CA LEU A 23 2.13 10.43 2.65
C LEU A 23 1.02 9.40 2.43
N THR A 24 0.11 9.30 3.39
CA THR A 24 -0.96 8.30 3.39
C THR A 24 -2.34 8.93 3.48
N SER A 25 -3.34 8.16 3.06
CA SER A 25 -4.75 8.51 3.23
C SER A 25 -5.57 7.24 3.44
N ASN A 26 -6.31 7.22 4.53
CA ASN A 26 -7.17 6.08 4.86
C ASN A 26 -8.23 5.86 3.78
N GLY A 27 -8.41 4.62 3.35
CA GLY A 27 -9.36 4.25 2.31
C GLY A 27 -8.95 4.62 0.89
N LEU A 28 -7.75 5.16 0.69
CA LEU A 28 -7.30 5.55 -0.64
C LEU A 28 -7.10 4.34 -1.55
N SER A 29 -7.57 4.46 -2.80
CA SER A 29 -7.29 3.51 -3.87
C SER A 29 -6.28 4.07 -4.87
N ILE A 30 -5.64 3.18 -5.63
CA ILE A 30 -4.75 3.57 -6.73
C ILE A 30 -5.50 4.38 -7.80
N PHE A 31 -6.80 4.13 -7.96
CA PHE A 31 -7.66 4.84 -8.91
C PHE A 31 -7.88 6.31 -8.54
N LYS A 32 -7.72 6.66 -7.26
CA LYS A 32 -7.93 8.01 -6.73
C LYS A 32 -6.64 8.73 -6.34
N LEU A 33 -5.49 8.09 -6.51
CA LEU A 33 -4.19 8.62 -6.10
C LEU A 33 -3.92 10.03 -6.65
N LYS A 34 -4.25 10.27 -7.91
CA LYS A 34 -4.03 11.55 -8.60
C LYS A 34 -5.16 12.56 -8.41
N GLU A 35 -6.30 12.14 -7.89
CA GLU A 35 -7.51 12.97 -7.82
C GLU A 35 -7.80 13.46 -6.41
N LYS A 36 -7.62 12.59 -5.40
CA LYS A 36 -8.00 12.88 -4.02
C LYS A 36 -7.03 13.85 -3.38
N LYS A 37 -7.51 15.03 -3.03
CA LYS A 37 -6.79 16.04 -2.24
C LYS A 37 -6.79 15.63 -0.75
N ALA A 38 -5.99 14.63 -0.42
CA ALA A 38 -6.01 13.94 0.87
C ALA A 38 -5.24 14.65 1.98
N LEU A 39 -4.27 15.49 1.63
CA LEU A 39 -3.41 16.17 2.59
C LEU A 39 -3.64 17.67 2.59
N THR A 40 -3.58 18.27 3.79
CA THR A 40 -3.58 19.73 3.97
C THR A 40 -2.24 20.14 4.58
N ILE A 41 -1.52 20.99 3.87
CA ILE A 41 -0.22 21.53 4.30
C ILE A 41 -0.31 23.06 4.21
N ASP A 42 -0.10 23.76 5.33
CA ASP A 42 -0.19 25.22 5.40
C ASP A 42 -1.52 25.77 4.81
N GLY A 43 -2.62 25.09 5.10
CA GLY A 43 -3.96 25.48 4.64
C GLY A 43 -4.29 25.15 3.20
N LYS A 44 -3.34 24.63 2.42
CA LYS A 44 -3.56 24.21 1.04
C LYS A 44 -3.72 22.69 0.94
N LYS A 45 -4.63 22.26 0.08
CA LYS A 45 -4.93 20.83 -0.15
C LYS A 45 -4.08 20.26 -1.28
N TYR A 46 -3.54 19.06 -1.06
CA TYR A 46 -2.67 18.35 -2.01
C TYR A 46 -3.14 16.91 -2.20
N THR A 47 -2.95 16.36 -3.40
CA THR A 47 -2.89 14.91 -3.57
C THR A 47 -1.59 14.39 -2.94
N LEU A 48 -1.49 13.07 -2.70
CA LEU A 48 -0.24 12.49 -2.17
C LEU A 48 0.93 12.75 -3.13
N LEU A 49 0.71 12.69 -4.44
CA LEU A 49 1.77 12.92 -5.43
C LEU A 49 2.16 14.41 -5.52
N GLU A 50 1.20 15.32 -5.39
CA GLU A 50 1.51 16.75 -5.30
C GLU A 50 2.35 17.05 -4.05
N ALA A 51 2.01 16.43 -2.92
CA ALA A 51 2.81 16.56 -1.68
C ALA A 51 4.20 15.94 -1.82
N LEU A 52 4.32 14.80 -2.53
CA LEU A 52 5.59 14.18 -2.84
C LEU A 52 6.53 15.14 -3.60
N ALA A 53 5.98 15.94 -4.50
CA ALA A 53 6.74 16.88 -5.31
C ALA A 53 7.33 18.07 -4.53
N LEU A 54 6.90 18.30 -3.28
CA LEU A 54 7.38 19.43 -2.47
C LEU A 54 8.82 19.27 -1.96
N GLU A 55 9.32 18.03 -1.90
CA GLU A 55 10.67 17.71 -1.42
C GLU A 55 11.30 16.65 -2.33
N GLN A 56 12.62 16.50 -2.27
CA GLN A 56 13.34 15.40 -2.93
C GLN A 56 13.67 14.30 -1.93
N TYR A 57 13.50 13.05 -2.36
CA TYR A 57 13.72 11.87 -1.51
C TYR A 57 14.71 10.91 -2.16
N GLY A 58 15.51 10.23 -1.34
CA GLY A 58 16.38 9.16 -1.83
C GLY A 58 15.64 7.85 -2.07
N LYS A 59 14.52 7.62 -1.38
CA LYS A 59 13.70 6.42 -1.50
C LYS A 59 12.22 6.77 -1.43
N VAL A 60 11.45 6.14 -2.30
CA VAL A 60 9.98 6.25 -2.31
C VAL A 60 9.39 4.85 -2.26
N TYR A 61 8.55 4.59 -1.27
CA TYR A 61 7.81 3.34 -1.10
C TYR A 61 6.34 3.58 -1.43
N LEU A 62 5.77 2.72 -2.26
CA LEU A 62 4.35 2.78 -2.65
C LEU A 62 3.67 1.46 -2.28
N SER A 63 2.55 1.53 -1.57
CA SER A 63 1.69 0.39 -1.28
C SER A 63 0.22 0.80 -1.26
N LEU A 64 -0.52 0.41 -2.29
CA LEU A 64 -1.97 0.58 -2.42
C LEU A 64 -2.56 -0.70 -3.02
N GLY A 65 -3.80 -1.03 -2.70
CA GLY A 65 -4.49 -2.14 -3.35
C GLY A 65 -5.57 -2.82 -2.52
N VAL A 66 -5.49 -2.79 -1.19
CA VAL A 66 -6.47 -3.49 -0.35
C VAL A 66 -7.88 -2.91 -0.50
N ASN A 67 -8.01 -1.61 -0.70
CA ASN A 67 -9.29 -0.93 -0.83
C ASN A 67 -9.97 -1.14 -2.19
N GLU A 68 -9.24 -1.66 -3.18
CA GLU A 68 -9.71 -1.88 -4.54
C GLU A 68 -10.13 -3.33 -4.81
N LEU A 69 -9.98 -4.23 -3.84
CA LEU A 69 -10.27 -5.66 -4.04
C LEU A 69 -11.72 -5.94 -4.47
N GLY A 70 -12.65 -5.03 -4.21
CA GLY A 70 -14.02 -5.12 -4.69
C GLY A 70 -14.29 -4.54 -6.08
N TYR A 71 -13.30 -3.95 -6.71
CA TYR A 71 -13.46 -3.29 -8.01
C TYR A 71 -13.13 -4.26 -9.14
N ASN A 72 -13.93 -5.01 -9.71
CA ASN A 72 -13.66 -5.97 -10.78
C ASN A 72 -12.97 -5.35 -12.01
N ASN A 73 -11.80 -4.76 -11.81
CA ASN A 73 -11.02 -4.06 -12.82
C ASN A 73 -9.50 -4.28 -12.64
N ASP A 74 -9.08 -5.52 -12.77
CA ASP A 74 -7.67 -5.91 -12.60
C ASP A 74 -6.76 -5.25 -13.64
N LYS A 75 -7.24 -5.13 -14.89
CA LYS A 75 -6.52 -4.43 -15.94
C LYS A 75 -6.29 -2.95 -15.58
N GLY A 76 -7.33 -2.26 -15.15
CA GLY A 76 -7.24 -0.87 -14.72
C GLY A 76 -6.32 -0.70 -13.50
N PHE A 77 -6.36 -1.63 -12.55
CA PHE A 77 -5.44 -1.66 -11.41
C PHE A 77 -3.98 -1.71 -11.86
N TYR A 78 -3.64 -2.62 -12.74
CA TYR A 78 -2.31 -2.75 -13.31
C TYR A 78 -1.86 -1.48 -14.05
N GLU A 79 -2.71 -0.94 -14.91
CA GLU A 79 -2.41 0.27 -15.68
C GLU A 79 -2.19 1.49 -14.77
N LYS A 80 -3.00 1.64 -13.72
CA LYS A 80 -2.86 2.71 -12.73
C LYS A 80 -1.58 2.57 -11.89
N TYR A 81 -1.16 1.35 -11.57
CA TYR A 81 0.13 1.14 -10.89
C TYR A 81 1.29 1.57 -11.78
N ARG A 82 1.30 1.19 -13.05
CA ARG A 82 2.33 1.61 -13.99
C ARG A 82 2.37 3.14 -14.10
N ASP A 83 1.22 3.75 -14.26
CA ASP A 83 1.09 5.22 -14.35
C ASP A 83 1.61 5.90 -13.07
N ALA A 84 1.28 5.38 -11.90
CA ALA A 84 1.78 5.90 -10.63
C ALA A 84 3.31 5.80 -10.54
N ILE A 85 3.90 4.67 -10.91
CA ILE A 85 5.36 4.48 -10.92
C ILE A 85 6.02 5.48 -11.85
N GLN A 86 5.50 5.65 -13.06
CA GLN A 86 6.03 6.61 -14.03
C GLN A 86 5.97 8.04 -13.51
N THR A 87 4.86 8.41 -12.87
CA THR A 87 4.70 9.74 -12.27
C THR A 87 5.67 9.97 -11.12
N ILE A 88 5.83 8.99 -10.23
CA ILE A 88 6.79 9.09 -9.12
C ILE A 88 8.21 9.25 -9.66
N ARG A 89 8.57 8.51 -10.70
CA ARG A 89 9.89 8.63 -11.33
C ARG A 89 10.14 10.04 -11.89
N GLN A 90 9.12 10.65 -12.48
CA GLN A 90 9.22 12.02 -12.98
C GLN A 90 9.38 13.04 -11.85
N LEU A 91 8.66 12.87 -10.76
CA LEU A 91 8.72 13.77 -9.60
C LEU A 91 9.99 13.57 -8.77
N GLN A 92 10.54 12.36 -8.75
CA GLN A 92 11.68 11.96 -7.92
C GLN A 92 12.72 11.20 -8.77
N PRO A 93 13.39 11.89 -9.72
CA PRO A 93 14.26 11.23 -10.71
C PRO A 93 15.49 10.55 -10.10
N ASN A 94 15.90 10.95 -8.90
CA ASN A 94 17.06 10.40 -8.20
C ASN A 94 16.71 9.40 -7.11
N ALA A 95 15.43 9.13 -6.90
CA ALA A 95 14.98 8.19 -5.87
C ALA A 95 14.99 6.75 -6.37
N VAL A 96 15.29 5.82 -5.46
CA VAL A 96 14.98 4.40 -5.66
C VAL A 96 13.50 4.20 -5.30
N ILE A 97 12.74 3.59 -6.20
CA ILE A 97 11.31 3.34 -6.03
C ILE A 97 11.11 1.88 -5.62
N TYR A 98 10.37 1.69 -4.53
CA TYR A 98 10.00 0.37 -4.01
C TYR A 98 8.48 0.22 -4.06
N ILE A 99 8.02 -0.84 -4.70
CA ILE A 99 6.62 -1.26 -4.62
C ILE A 99 6.53 -2.31 -3.53
N GLN A 100 5.84 -1.98 -2.45
CA GLN A 100 5.60 -2.90 -1.34
C GLN A 100 4.34 -3.70 -1.63
N GLY A 101 4.50 -5.00 -1.83
CA GLY A 101 3.39 -5.91 -2.04
C GLY A 101 2.43 -5.91 -0.84
N LEU A 102 1.19 -6.28 -1.08
CA LEU A 102 0.14 -6.29 -0.07
C LEU A 102 0.39 -7.44 0.90
N ILE A 103 0.35 -7.15 2.20
CA ILE A 103 0.35 -8.18 3.24
C ILE A 103 -0.97 -8.97 3.18
N PRO A 104 -0.98 -10.26 3.59
CA PRO A 104 -2.19 -11.06 3.51
C PRO A 104 -3.31 -10.54 4.42
N LEU A 105 -4.50 -11.08 4.22
CA LEU A 105 -5.68 -10.87 5.05
C LEU A 105 -5.90 -12.10 5.94
N ASN A 106 -6.65 -11.94 7.02
CA ASN A 106 -7.28 -13.06 7.74
C ASN A 106 -8.78 -13.05 7.44
N GLU A 107 -9.20 -13.91 6.52
CA GLU A 107 -10.59 -13.95 6.04
C GLU A 107 -11.57 -14.39 7.13
N GLY A 108 -11.15 -15.28 8.05
CA GLY A 108 -11.97 -15.70 9.18
C GLY A 108 -12.28 -14.55 10.14
N VAL A 109 -11.28 -13.74 10.48
CA VAL A 109 -11.48 -12.55 11.32
C VAL A 109 -12.33 -11.51 10.61
N ILE A 110 -12.12 -11.30 9.31
CA ILE A 110 -12.95 -10.38 8.49
C ILE A 110 -14.43 -10.79 8.56
N ALA A 111 -14.73 -12.07 8.38
CA ALA A 111 -16.09 -12.58 8.44
C ALA A 111 -16.73 -12.40 9.83
N GLN A 112 -15.97 -12.64 10.91
CA GLN A 112 -16.43 -12.47 12.28
C GLN A 112 -16.71 -11.02 12.65
N THR A 113 -15.98 -10.08 12.07
CA THR A 113 -16.11 -8.64 12.35
C THR A 113 -17.02 -7.90 11.36
N GLY A 114 -17.68 -8.62 10.47
CA GLY A 114 -18.62 -8.03 9.50
C GLY A 114 -17.96 -7.32 8.33
N GLY A 115 -16.72 -7.66 7.99
CA GLY A 115 -16.00 -7.10 6.85
C GLY A 115 -16.55 -7.58 5.50
N SER A 116 -16.11 -6.94 4.45
CA SER A 116 -16.60 -7.18 3.09
C SER A 116 -16.18 -8.52 2.52
N ARG A 117 -17.08 -9.20 1.82
CA ARG A 117 -16.85 -10.52 1.21
C ARG A 117 -15.83 -10.52 0.07
N TYR A 118 -15.57 -9.38 -0.55
CA TYR A 118 -14.57 -9.25 -1.62
C TYR A 118 -13.14 -9.10 -1.09
N LEU A 119 -12.95 -9.01 0.22
CA LEU A 119 -11.62 -9.01 0.85
C LEU A 119 -11.14 -10.46 0.95
N THR A 120 -10.51 -10.95 -0.11
CA THR A 120 -9.99 -12.32 -0.22
C THR A 120 -8.50 -12.34 -0.52
N ASN A 121 -7.80 -13.32 0.03
CA ASN A 121 -6.39 -13.54 -0.30
C ASN A 121 -6.19 -14.00 -1.74
N GLU A 122 -7.15 -14.70 -2.31
CA GLU A 122 -7.10 -15.11 -3.72
C GLU A 122 -6.97 -13.89 -4.64
N HIS A 123 -7.84 -12.88 -4.49
CA HIS A 123 -7.78 -11.66 -5.29
C HIS A 123 -6.58 -10.78 -4.91
N LEU A 124 -6.22 -10.75 -3.63
CA LEU A 124 -5.04 -10.03 -3.16
C LEU A 124 -3.76 -10.58 -3.80
N ARG A 125 -3.62 -11.89 -3.92
CA ARG A 125 -2.48 -12.50 -4.64
C ARG A 125 -2.45 -12.11 -6.12
N VAL A 126 -3.61 -12.03 -6.77
CA VAL A 126 -3.70 -11.51 -8.16
C VAL A 126 -3.16 -10.07 -8.22
N TYR A 127 -3.56 -9.21 -7.30
CA TYR A 127 -3.04 -7.84 -7.23
C TYR A 127 -1.54 -7.80 -6.99
N ASN A 128 -1.01 -8.63 -6.11
CA ASN A 128 0.44 -8.72 -5.89
C ASN A 128 1.20 -9.13 -7.14
N ASP A 129 0.66 -10.06 -7.93
CA ASP A 129 1.26 -10.47 -9.20
C ASP A 129 1.25 -9.32 -10.21
N LEU A 130 0.17 -8.55 -10.28
CA LEU A 130 0.07 -7.37 -11.14
C LEU A 130 1.01 -6.25 -10.70
N MET A 131 1.15 -6.02 -9.40
CA MET A 131 2.09 -5.04 -8.83
C MET A 131 3.54 -5.45 -9.13
N ARG A 132 3.87 -6.73 -8.98
CA ARG A 132 5.19 -7.28 -9.33
C ARG A 132 5.49 -7.10 -10.81
N LYS A 133 4.52 -7.41 -11.68
CA LYS A 133 4.65 -7.23 -13.13
C LYS A 133 4.87 -5.76 -13.50
N ALA A 134 4.10 -4.84 -12.92
CA ALA A 134 4.27 -3.40 -13.13
C ALA A 134 5.67 -2.93 -12.70
N ALA A 135 6.14 -3.40 -11.54
CA ALA A 135 7.47 -3.06 -11.04
C ALA A 135 8.57 -3.58 -11.98
N GLN A 136 8.45 -4.80 -12.48
CA GLN A 136 9.41 -5.38 -13.43
C GLN A 136 9.46 -4.60 -14.74
N GLU A 137 8.30 -4.28 -15.31
CA GLU A 137 8.20 -3.54 -16.57
C GLU A 137 8.70 -2.10 -16.45
N GLU A 138 8.54 -1.48 -15.31
CA GLU A 138 9.02 -0.12 -15.04
C GLU A 138 10.45 -0.08 -14.44
N GLY A 139 11.07 -1.23 -14.20
CA GLY A 139 12.44 -1.32 -13.70
C GLY A 139 12.62 -0.81 -12.27
N VAL A 140 11.61 -1.00 -11.40
CA VAL A 140 11.68 -0.65 -9.97
C VAL A 140 11.64 -1.90 -9.10
N VAL A 141 11.93 -1.73 -7.80
CA VAL A 141 12.03 -2.85 -6.86
C VAL A 141 10.63 -3.25 -6.38
N PHE A 142 10.36 -4.56 -6.37
CA PHE A 142 9.18 -5.13 -5.70
C PHE A 142 9.61 -5.83 -4.41
N LEU A 143 8.93 -5.52 -3.31
CA LEU A 143 9.14 -6.14 -2.00
C LEU A 143 7.99 -7.08 -1.69
N ASP A 144 8.27 -8.37 -1.52
CA ASP A 144 7.28 -9.40 -1.23
C ASP A 144 6.97 -9.45 0.27
N LEU A 145 6.12 -8.53 0.73
CA LEU A 145 5.65 -8.50 2.11
C LEU A 145 4.65 -9.62 2.40
N TYR A 146 3.96 -10.13 1.39
CA TYR A 146 2.99 -11.21 1.58
C TYR A 146 3.65 -12.44 2.22
N SER A 147 4.77 -12.88 1.66
CA SER A 147 5.50 -14.06 2.15
C SER A 147 6.06 -13.86 3.56
N GLU A 148 6.39 -12.63 3.94
CA GLU A 148 6.91 -12.32 5.28
C GLU A 148 5.83 -12.41 6.37
N PHE A 149 4.55 -12.18 6.03
CA PHE A 149 3.45 -12.17 6.99
C PHE A 149 2.53 -13.38 6.90
N ALA A 150 2.55 -14.13 5.81
CA ALA A 150 1.71 -15.31 5.64
C ALA A 150 2.15 -16.44 6.59
N ASP A 151 1.18 -17.06 7.25
CA ASP A 151 1.40 -18.24 8.10
C ASP A 151 1.32 -19.55 7.29
N GLY A 152 1.30 -20.67 8.00
CA GLY A 152 1.20 -22.00 7.39
C GLY A 152 -0.11 -22.25 6.64
N ASN A 153 -1.13 -21.44 6.84
CA ASN A 153 -2.40 -21.47 6.13
C ASN A 153 -2.50 -20.49 4.98
N ASP A 154 -1.38 -19.85 4.61
CA ASP A 154 -1.30 -18.84 3.56
C ASP A 154 -2.22 -17.64 3.81
N GLU A 155 -2.29 -17.21 5.07
CA GLU A 155 -3.07 -16.05 5.50
C GLU A 155 -2.34 -15.26 6.60
N LEU A 156 -2.84 -14.06 6.90
CA LEU A 156 -2.36 -13.29 8.06
C LEU A 156 -2.77 -14.02 9.35
N PRO A 157 -1.84 -14.24 10.30
CA PRO A 157 -2.20 -14.82 11.59
C PRO A 157 -3.33 -14.03 12.28
N ALA A 158 -4.28 -14.73 12.90
CA ALA A 158 -5.43 -14.09 13.54
C ALA A 158 -5.03 -13.12 14.65
N GLU A 159 -3.96 -13.42 15.38
CA GLU A 159 -3.42 -12.56 16.44
C GLU A 159 -2.80 -11.27 15.92
N ALA A 160 -2.48 -11.19 14.63
CA ALA A 160 -1.84 -10.03 14.02
C ALA A 160 -2.81 -8.88 13.78
N SER A 161 -4.12 -9.14 13.76
CA SER A 161 -5.13 -8.15 13.37
C SER A 161 -6.44 -8.31 14.14
N LYS A 162 -7.07 -7.19 14.48
CA LYS A 162 -8.41 -7.17 15.10
C LYS A 162 -9.54 -7.32 14.09
N ASP A 163 -9.34 -6.85 12.89
CA ASP A 163 -10.35 -6.80 11.81
C ASP A 163 -10.00 -7.69 10.60
N GLY A 164 -8.85 -8.34 10.65
CA GLY A 164 -8.34 -9.18 9.56
C GLY A 164 -7.63 -8.41 8.44
N VAL A 165 -7.57 -7.08 8.52
CA VAL A 165 -7.00 -6.20 7.51
C VAL A 165 -5.83 -5.38 8.05
N HIS A 166 -6.01 -4.71 9.18
CA HIS A 166 -5.04 -3.79 9.77
C HIS A 166 -4.19 -4.49 10.82
N LEU A 167 -2.87 -4.29 10.74
CA LEU A 167 -1.94 -4.87 11.70
C LEU A 167 -2.04 -4.19 13.07
N ARG A 168 -1.94 -5.01 14.15
CA ARG A 168 -1.68 -4.51 15.49
C ARG A 168 -0.28 -3.87 15.56
N GLY A 169 -0.08 -2.93 16.46
CA GLY A 169 1.17 -2.18 16.57
C GLY A 169 2.43 -3.05 16.70
N ALA A 170 2.37 -4.15 17.45
CA ALA A 170 3.50 -5.07 17.56
C ALA A 170 3.90 -5.70 16.23
N TRP A 171 2.92 -5.98 15.35
CA TRP A 171 3.15 -6.54 14.02
C TRP A 171 3.61 -5.50 13.00
N CYS A 172 3.31 -4.22 13.22
CA CYS A 172 3.88 -3.15 12.40
C CYS A 172 5.41 -3.06 12.56
N ARG A 173 5.94 -3.43 13.73
CA ARG A 173 7.40 -3.50 13.95
C ARG A 173 8.06 -4.62 13.16
N GLN A 174 7.36 -5.71 12.89
CA GLN A 174 7.86 -6.80 12.05
C GLN A 174 8.01 -6.37 10.58
N TRP A 175 7.21 -5.41 10.15
CA TRP A 175 7.30 -4.85 8.78
C TRP A 175 8.59 -4.04 8.58
N LEU A 176 9.12 -3.42 9.64
CA LEU A 176 10.33 -2.61 9.60
C LEU A 176 11.60 -3.44 9.28
#